data_d4b069ac3c7df39a42787fdb18daa4b4
#
_entry.id   d4b069ac3c7df39a42787fdb18daa4b4
#
_cell.length_a   1.000
_cell.length_b   1.000
_cell.length_c   1.000
_cell.angle_alpha   90.00
_cell.angle_beta   90.00
_cell.angle_gamma   90.00
#
_symmetry.space_group_name_H-M   'P 1'
#
loop_
_entity.id
_entity.type
_entity.pdbx_description
1 polymer ?
#
loop_
_entity_poly.entity_id
_entity_poly.type
_entity_poly.pdbx_seq_one_letter_code
_entity_poly.pdbx_strand_id
1 'polypeptide(L)'
;MSGLNLNGSGTVDGEGTVDLTSGRTGSATNARTLTLDTLDGDGGTFVVDTNINNDTDRIVINGEASGDHKLDVKASGGEPSQAAMNNFIVRQNGGTASFSLANEGGKVDAGLYLYELASRDLGSSGNPDGREWYLQRSAGGEKSPTGETVLGLSGMASAYAMYMGQLSDLRERLGEIRHGTGTDGLWVRGFTQENTLSGLAGIDFSQNFYGTSFGYDRLVEQNENNKWLFGVRGQLTKADQRIDGLHDGSGDSRSYGLAAYATWQHGDGWYSDTVLSWDWYDQDLKTRMLDGTRVHGSYNTYGGGISQEFGRMFRFDDGFFVEPQLQLSWYWMKGTDFTTSNGMKVEQDDAYALTGRAGLVLGKKWDLDEGRYFQPYIKGGVNHEFAGDQKVLVNGIEFSDDLRGTRGYYGAGFDLQFASNARLYAEFEREDGQKASTPWSVSAGLRVEF
;
A
#
# COMPACT_ATOMS: atom_id res chain seq x y z
N MET A 1 -32.07 20.44 -18.08
CA MET A 1 -31.90 21.55 -17.10
C MET A 1 -33.20 21.66 -16.30
N SER A 2 -33.21 21.11 -15.11
CA SER A 2 -34.34 21.28 -14.18
C SER A 2 -33.82 22.13 -13.01
N GLY A 3 -33.99 23.44 -13.14
CA GLY A 3 -33.77 24.38 -12.03
C GLY A 3 -35.00 24.42 -11.13
N LEU A 4 -34.83 24.36 -9.82
CA LEU A 4 -35.85 24.72 -8.87
C LEU A 4 -35.85 26.26 -8.79
N ASN A 5 -36.75 26.91 -9.51
CA ASN A 5 -37.01 28.33 -9.36
C ASN A 5 -38.02 28.51 -8.25
N LEU A 6 -37.57 28.91 -7.07
CA LEU A 6 -38.45 29.47 -6.05
C LEU A 6 -38.71 30.93 -6.41
N ASN A 7 -39.64 31.17 -7.35
CA ASN A 7 -40.16 32.52 -7.63
C ASN A 7 -41.13 32.90 -6.54
N GLY A 8 -40.63 33.62 -5.57
CA GLY A 8 -41.45 34.19 -4.50
C GLY A 8 -40.52 34.96 -3.54
N SER A 9 -40.98 36.12 -3.08
CA SER A 9 -40.37 36.81 -1.94
C SER A 9 -40.56 35.92 -0.70
N GLY A 10 -39.74 34.93 -0.57
CA GLY A 10 -39.72 34.01 0.54
C GLY A 10 -38.53 34.32 1.43
N THR A 11 -38.80 34.76 2.64
CA THR A 11 -37.81 34.79 3.70
C THR A 11 -37.60 33.33 4.14
N VAL A 12 -36.41 32.79 4.03
CA VAL A 12 -36.04 31.57 4.75
C VAL A 12 -35.70 32.02 6.17
N ASP A 13 -36.68 31.92 7.06
CA ASP A 13 -36.51 32.32 8.44
C ASP A 13 -36.18 31.11 9.30
N GLY A 14 -35.00 31.13 9.97
CA GLY A 14 -34.60 30.14 10.95
C GLY A 14 -33.64 29.05 10.48
N GLU A 15 -33.36 28.11 11.37
CA GLU A 15 -32.42 26.97 11.21
C GLU A 15 -32.89 25.91 10.18
N GLY A 16 -33.39 26.33 9.03
CA GLY A 16 -33.86 25.44 7.98
C GLY A 16 -32.76 24.83 7.13
N THR A 17 -33.01 23.64 6.59
CA THR A 17 -32.13 23.02 5.62
C THR A 17 -32.76 23.01 4.23
N VAL A 18 -32.04 23.53 3.24
CA VAL A 18 -32.40 23.45 1.83
C VAL A 18 -31.48 22.45 1.14
N ASP A 19 -32.02 21.32 0.75
CA ASP A 19 -31.27 20.23 0.14
C ASP A 19 -31.45 20.20 -1.38
N LEU A 20 -30.41 20.62 -2.13
CA LEU A 20 -30.38 20.57 -3.60
C LEU A 20 -30.04 19.19 -4.12
N THR A 21 -29.55 18.27 -3.29
CA THR A 21 -29.15 16.92 -3.68
C THR A 21 -30.29 15.91 -3.62
N SER A 22 -31.37 16.25 -2.93
CA SER A 22 -32.53 15.37 -2.68
C SER A 22 -33.13 14.80 -3.95
N GLY A 23 -33.42 13.48 -3.95
CA GLY A 23 -34.00 12.77 -5.07
C GLY A 23 -33.02 12.44 -6.22
N ARG A 24 -31.73 12.60 -6.02
CA ARG A 24 -30.70 12.11 -6.96
C ARG A 24 -30.34 10.66 -6.66
N THR A 25 -30.24 9.86 -7.68
CA THR A 25 -29.67 8.49 -7.63
C THR A 25 -28.39 8.49 -8.47
N GLY A 26 -27.22 8.42 -7.81
CA GLY A 26 -25.93 8.34 -8.48
C GLY A 26 -25.19 9.66 -8.62
N SER A 27 -24.01 9.60 -9.23
CA SER A 27 -23.12 10.73 -9.50
C SER A 27 -23.85 11.90 -10.17
N ALA A 28 -23.64 13.13 -9.69
CA ALA A 28 -24.32 14.34 -10.16
C ALA A 28 -24.07 14.60 -11.66
N THR A 29 -25.00 14.20 -12.47
CA THR A 29 -24.98 14.52 -13.92
C THR A 29 -25.80 15.76 -14.27
N ASN A 30 -26.53 16.37 -13.30
CA ASN A 30 -27.39 17.52 -13.51
C ASN A 30 -27.27 18.50 -12.34
N ALA A 31 -26.41 19.48 -12.46
CA ALA A 31 -26.31 20.58 -11.51
C ALA A 31 -27.63 21.34 -11.40
N ARG A 32 -28.00 21.67 -10.18
CA ARG A 32 -29.20 22.48 -9.86
C ARG A 32 -28.79 23.90 -9.47
N THR A 33 -29.61 24.86 -9.82
CA THR A 33 -29.43 26.25 -9.36
C THR A 33 -30.65 26.68 -8.55
N LEU A 34 -30.37 27.04 -7.29
CA LEU A 34 -31.34 27.76 -6.45
C LEU A 34 -31.16 29.26 -6.71
N THR A 35 -32.22 29.93 -7.17
CA THR A 35 -32.22 31.36 -7.35
C THR A 35 -33.16 31.99 -6.31
N LEU A 36 -32.64 32.94 -5.53
CA LEU A 36 -33.35 33.68 -4.52
C LEU A 36 -33.32 35.15 -4.88
N ASP A 37 -34.44 35.86 -4.57
CA ASP A 37 -34.47 37.32 -4.68
C ASP A 37 -33.73 37.95 -3.51
N THR A 38 -33.95 37.47 -2.30
CA THR A 38 -33.24 37.86 -1.07
C THR A 38 -33.01 36.66 -0.17
N LEU A 39 -32.01 36.76 0.72
CA LEU A 39 -31.75 35.80 1.78
C LEU A 39 -31.61 36.58 3.09
N ASP A 40 -32.47 36.30 4.07
CA ASP A 40 -32.44 36.95 5.36
C ASP A 40 -32.59 35.94 6.50
N GLY A 41 -31.84 36.16 7.59
CA GLY A 41 -31.84 35.31 8.77
C GLY A 41 -30.50 34.59 8.98
N ASP A 42 -30.35 33.96 10.15
CA ASP A 42 -29.13 33.24 10.56
C ASP A 42 -29.37 31.73 10.64
N GLY A 43 -28.34 30.94 10.42
CA GLY A 43 -28.30 29.49 10.70
C GLY A 43 -28.83 28.59 9.59
N GLY A 44 -29.24 29.11 8.44
CA GLY A 44 -29.65 28.26 7.29
C GLY A 44 -28.54 27.37 6.78
N THR A 45 -28.87 26.11 6.51
CA THR A 45 -27.93 25.14 5.90
C THR A 45 -28.36 24.79 4.49
N PHE A 46 -27.43 24.89 3.54
CA PHE A 46 -27.64 24.50 2.14
C PHE A 46 -26.82 23.26 1.84
N VAL A 47 -27.47 22.14 1.47
CA VAL A 47 -26.82 20.94 1.02
C VAL A 47 -26.66 21.00 -0.49
N VAL A 48 -25.45 20.97 -0.96
CA VAL A 48 -25.08 21.07 -2.38
C VAL A 48 -24.18 19.91 -2.78
N ASP A 49 -24.29 19.48 -4.03
CA ASP A 49 -23.41 18.46 -4.61
C ASP A 49 -22.47 19.10 -5.63
N THR A 50 -21.23 18.65 -5.65
CA THR A 50 -20.25 19.10 -6.62
C THR A 50 -19.35 17.97 -7.06
N ASN A 51 -19.19 17.80 -8.37
CA ASN A 51 -18.04 17.06 -8.92
C ASN A 51 -16.87 18.00 -9.22
N ILE A 52 -17.01 19.27 -8.82
CA ILE A 52 -16.07 20.38 -9.05
C ILE A 52 -15.71 20.62 -10.54
N ASN A 53 -16.12 19.80 -11.48
CA ASN A 53 -15.80 19.96 -12.88
C ASN A 53 -16.78 20.88 -13.63
N ASN A 54 -18.03 20.53 -13.80
CA ASN A 54 -19.02 21.37 -14.46
C ASN A 54 -20.41 21.23 -13.84
N ASP A 55 -20.59 20.22 -12.99
CA ASP A 55 -21.85 19.88 -12.37
C ASP A 55 -21.80 20.25 -10.88
N THR A 56 -21.71 21.54 -10.61
CA THR A 56 -21.78 22.09 -9.25
C THR A 56 -23.14 22.71 -9.03
N ASP A 57 -23.83 22.28 -7.98
CA ASP A 57 -25.04 22.95 -7.53
C ASP A 57 -24.72 24.40 -7.12
N ARG A 58 -25.62 25.32 -7.43
CA ARG A 58 -25.38 26.74 -7.25
C ARG A 58 -26.50 27.40 -6.50
N ILE A 59 -26.14 28.42 -5.73
CA ILE A 59 -27.06 29.33 -5.06
C ILE A 59 -26.76 30.72 -5.60
N VAL A 60 -27.77 31.35 -6.18
CA VAL A 60 -27.66 32.71 -6.73
C VAL A 60 -28.68 33.60 -6.00
N ILE A 61 -28.19 34.64 -5.34
CA ILE A 61 -29.00 35.62 -4.62
C ILE A 61 -28.93 36.92 -5.40
N ASN A 62 -30.05 37.33 -6.00
CA ASN A 62 -30.11 38.46 -6.91
C ASN A 62 -30.09 39.82 -6.20
N GLY A 63 -30.59 39.89 -4.99
CA GLY A 63 -30.66 41.11 -4.16
C GLY A 63 -29.82 40.99 -2.90
N GLU A 64 -30.34 41.56 -1.81
CA GLU A 64 -29.63 41.59 -0.54
C GLU A 64 -29.62 40.22 0.15
N ALA A 65 -28.48 39.90 0.73
CA ALA A 65 -28.29 38.72 1.58
C ALA A 65 -27.72 39.15 2.94
N SER A 66 -28.27 38.62 4.03
CA SER A 66 -27.80 38.86 5.39
C SER A 66 -27.72 37.59 6.21
N GLY A 67 -26.95 37.65 7.30
CA GLY A 67 -26.77 36.54 8.26
C GLY A 67 -25.68 35.56 7.94
N ASP A 68 -25.51 34.59 8.84
CA ASP A 68 -24.48 33.57 8.76
C ASP A 68 -25.08 32.22 8.37
N HIS A 69 -24.64 31.67 7.24
CA HIS A 69 -25.19 30.44 6.65
C HIS A 69 -24.11 29.34 6.52
N LYS A 70 -24.59 28.10 6.40
CA LYS A 70 -23.71 26.92 6.24
C LYS A 70 -23.93 26.26 4.90
N LEU A 71 -22.85 25.72 4.37
CA LEU A 71 -22.83 24.86 3.19
C LEU A 71 -22.40 23.46 3.61
N ASP A 72 -23.25 22.45 3.41
CA ASP A 72 -22.87 21.04 3.48
C ASP A 72 -22.60 20.55 2.06
N VAL A 73 -21.33 20.44 1.70
CA VAL A 73 -20.92 20.14 0.33
C VAL A 73 -20.62 18.65 0.20
N LYS A 74 -21.36 17.98 -0.67
CA LYS A 74 -21.12 16.60 -1.05
C LYS A 74 -20.21 16.56 -2.27
N ALA A 75 -19.21 15.67 -2.27
CA ALA A 75 -18.27 15.54 -3.35
C ALA A 75 -17.95 14.07 -3.68
N SER A 76 -17.21 13.84 -4.75
CA SER A 76 -16.81 12.50 -5.20
C SER A 76 -15.28 12.34 -5.19
N GLY A 77 -14.80 11.12 -5.46
CA GLY A 77 -13.37 10.84 -5.62
C GLY A 77 -12.75 11.35 -6.93
N GLY A 78 -13.53 11.99 -7.80
CA GLY A 78 -13.01 12.60 -9.03
C GLY A 78 -12.22 13.87 -8.75
N GLU A 79 -11.09 14.05 -9.47
CA GLU A 79 -10.24 15.24 -9.31
C GLU A 79 -10.86 16.47 -9.98
N PRO A 80 -10.92 17.61 -9.30
CA PRO A 80 -11.34 18.86 -9.91
C PRO A 80 -10.38 19.31 -11.01
N SER A 81 -10.88 19.70 -12.17
CA SER A 81 -10.06 20.40 -13.15
C SER A 81 -9.67 21.79 -12.65
N GLN A 82 -8.50 22.28 -13.05
CA GLN A 82 -8.02 23.61 -12.64
C GLN A 82 -8.97 24.75 -13.10
N ALA A 83 -9.67 24.58 -14.21
CA ALA A 83 -10.69 25.51 -14.68
C ALA A 83 -11.96 25.49 -13.80
N ALA A 84 -12.26 24.36 -13.21
CA ALA A 84 -13.44 24.15 -12.37
C ALA A 84 -13.25 24.69 -10.94
N MET A 85 -12.03 24.80 -10.45
CA MET A 85 -11.73 25.41 -9.13
C MET A 85 -12.15 26.89 -9.03
N ASN A 86 -12.47 27.53 -10.14
CA ASN A 86 -13.01 28.89 -10.17
C ASN A 86 -14.55 28.94 -10.18
N ASN A 87 -15.23 27.80 -10.20
CA ASN A 87 -16.68 27.76 -10.21
C ASN A 87 -17.22 28.11 -8.81
N PHE A 88 -18.09 29.12 -8.77
CA PHE A 88 -18.75 29.48 -7.52
C PHE A 88 -19.82 28.46 -7.14
N ILE A 89 -20.00 28.27 -5.85
CA ILE A 89 -21.13 27.55 -5.23
C ILE A 89 -22.23 28.56 -4.85
N VAL A 90 -21.83 29.68 -4.24
CA VAL A 90 -22.75 30.76 -3.87
C VAL A 90 -22.30 32.04 -4.55
N ARG A 91 -23.27 32.78 -5.10
CA ARG A 91 -23.09 34.15 -5.57
C ARG A 91 -24.20 35.02 -4.95
N GLN A 92 -23.79 36.05 -4.26
CA GLN A 92 -24.69 37.12 -3.84
C GLN A 92 -24.38 38.41 -4.61
N ASN A 93 -25.43 39.16 -4.97
CA ASN A 93 -25.26 40.41 -5.69
C ASN A 93 -25.29 41.64 -4.75
N GLY A 94 -25.65 41.45 -3.49
CA GLY A 94 -25.65 42.50 -2.47
C GLY A 94 -25.76 41.94 -1.07
N GLY A 95 -25.51 42.79 -0.07
CA GLY A 95 -25.65 42.43 1.34
C GLY A 95 -24.37 41.93 2.02
N THR A 96 -24.53 41.47 3.24
CA THR A 96 -23.45 41.15 4.18
C THR A 96 -23.43 39.68 4.62
N ALA A 97 -24.17 38.78 3.95
CA ALA A 97 -24.22 37.39 4.35
C ALA A 97 -22.81 36.74 4.30
N SER A 98 -22.58 35.85 5.22
CA SER A 98 -21.41 34.98 5.26
C SER A 98 -21.80 33.53 5.08
N PHE A 99 -20.87 32.74 4.47
CA PHE A 99 -21.03 31.29 4.31
C PHE A 99 -19.82 30.57 4.87
N SER A 100 -20.06 29.48 5.57
CA SER A 100 -19.04 28.60 6.10
C SER A 100 -19.39 27.14 5.78
N LEU A 101 -18.39 26.23 5.76
CA LEU A 101 -18.66 24.80 5.58
C LEU A 101 -19.25 24.19 6.86
N ALA A 102 -20.28 23.38 6.68
CA ALA A 102 -20.81 22.48 7.71
C ALA A 102 -20.05 21.15 7.75
N ASN A 103 -19.26 20.85 6.73
CA ASN A 103 -18.45 19.66 6.63
C ASN A 103 -17.46 19.53 7.79
N GLU A 104 -17.11 18.31 8.16
CA GLU A 104 -16.17 18.00 9.24
C GLU A 104 -14.83 18.74 9.05
N GLY A 105 -14.37 19.39 10.11
CA GLY A 105 -13.13 20.20 10.07
C GLY A 105 -13.18 21.43 9.15
N GLY A 106 -14.36 21.81 8.61
CA GLY A 106 -14.50 22.90 7.65
C GLY A 106 -13.86 22.61 6.29
N LYS A 107 -13.78 21.33 5.90
CA LYS A 107 -13.12 20.88 4.66
C LYS A 107 -14.02 19.97 3.84
N VAL A 108 -13.85 20.01 2.53
CA VAL A 108 -14.52 19.14 1.57
C VAL A 108 -13.51 18.14 1.02
N ASP A 109 -13.85 16.87 1.10
CA ASP A 109 -13.08 15.76 0.56
C ASP A 109 -13.48 15.55 -0.91
N ALA A 110 -12.62 15.96 -1.83
CA ALA A 110 -12.88 15.84 -3.27
C ALA A 110 -11.63 15.39 -4.01
N GLY A 111 -11.73 14.26 -4.69
CA GLY A 111 -10.59 13.67 -5.38
C GLY A 111 -9.43 13.37 -4.42
N LEU A 112 -8.23 13.73 -4.86
CA LEU A 112 -6.97 13.44 -4.16
C LEU A 112 -6.70 14.35 -2.95
N TYR A 113 -7.39 15.52 -2.88
CA TYR A 113 -7.08 16.58 -1.92
C TYR A 113 -8.31 17.02 -1.11
N LEU A 114 -8.02 17.75 -0.03
CA LEU A 114 -9.02 18.47 0.73
C LEU A 114 -9.15 19.91 0.21
N TYR A 115 -10.36 20.44 0.30
CA TYR A 115 -10.71 21.78 -0.16
C TYR A 115 -11.38 22.59 0.95
N GLU A 116 -11.12 23.87 0.96
CA GLU A 116 -11.69 24.86 1.88
C GLU A 116 -12.56 25.84 1.13
N LEU A 117 -13.52 26.44 1.81
CA LEU A 117 -14.35 27.50 1.24
C LEU A 117 -13.57 28.81 1.24
N ALA A 118 -13.45 29.41 0.08
CA ALA A 118 -12.89 30.74 -0.11
C ALA A 118 -13.95 31.67 -0.69
N SER A 119 -13.74 32.96 -0.53
CA SER A 119 -14.60 33.98 -1.14
C SER A 119 -13.77 34.99 -1.93
N ARG A 120 -14.43 35.62 -2.93
CA ARG A 120 -13.88 36.73 -3.70
C ARG A 120 -14.97 37.79 -3.93
N ASP A 121 -14.57 39.06 -3.88
CA ASP A 121 -15.44 40.16 -4.21
C ASP A 121 -15.57 40.30 -5.75
N LEU A 122 -16.78 40.57 -6.21
CA LEU A 122 -17.03 40.67 -7.64
C LEU A 122 -16.57 42.01 -8.22
N GLY A 123 -16.37 43.04 -7.38
CA GLY A 123 -15.63 44.28 -7.63
C GLY A 123 -15.87 45.02 -8.93
N SER A 124 -16.96 44.77 -9.64
CA SER A 124 -17.24 45.40 -10.92
C SER A 124 -18.13 46.62 -10.77
N SER A 125 -18.00 47.53 -11.67
CA SER A 125 -18.68 48.85 -11.71
C SER A 125 -20.24 48.81 -11.72
N GLY A 126 -20.83 47.67 -11.49
CA GLY A 126 -22.28 47.48 -11.37
C GLY A 126 -22.73 46.75 -10.12
N ASN A 127 -21.83 46.23 -9.30
CA ASN A 127 -22.16 45.46 -8.09
C ASN A 127 -21.00 45.50 -7.07
N PRO A 128 -20.80 46.63 -6.37
CA PRO A 128 -19.69 46.79 -5.44
C PRO A 128 -19.75 45.87 -4.23
N ASP A 129 -20.93 45.35 -3.86
CA ASP A 129 -21.17 44.52 -2.69
C ASP A 129 -21.35 43.01 -3.06
N GLY A 130 -21.15 42.68 -4.34
CA GLY A 130 -21.28 41.31 -4.82
C GLY A 130 -20.11 40.44 -4.38
N ARG A 131 -20.40 39.20 -3.97
CA ARG A 131 -19.42 38.23 -3.50
C ARG A 131 -19.74 36.85 -4.01
N GLU A 132 -18.68 36.06 -4.29
CA GLU A 132 -18.77 34.65 -4.62
C GLU A 132 -18.01 33.80 -3.61
N TRP A 133 -18.54 32.61 -3.28
CA TRP A 133 -17.86 31.54 -2.53
C TRP A 133 -17.60 30.37 -3.44
N TYR A 134 -16.40 29.83 -3.36
CA TYR A 134 -15.92 28.71 -4.16
C TYR A 134 -14.97 27.82 -3.35
N LEU A 135 -14.75 26.59 -3.79
CA LEU A 135 -13.80 25.70 -3.18
C LEU A 135 -12.39 25.94 -3.75
N GLN A 136 -11.43 26.05 -2.86
CA GLN A 136 -10.00 26.07 -3.18
C GLN A 136 -9.30 24.93 -2.48
N ARG A 137 -8.23 24.41 -3.06
CA ARG A 137 -7.40 23.38 -2.43
C ARG A 137 -6.84 23.91 -1.11
N SER A 138 -6.91 23.10 -0.04
CA SER A 138 -6.36 23.44 1.28
C SER A 138 -4.89 23.79 1.18
N ALA A 139 -4.45 24.72 2.03
CA ALA A 139 -3.08 25.15 2.10
C ALA A 139 -2.14 23.95 2.35
N GLY A 140 -1.02 23.90 1.63
CA GLY A 140 -0.07 22.78 1.73
C GLY A 140 -0.45 21.53 0.92
N GLY A 141 -1.60 21.50 0.25
CA GLY A 141 -1.99 20.36 -0.59
C GLY A 141 -2.32 19.11 0.25
N GLU A 142 -3.02 19.31 1.36
CA GLU A 142 -3.48 18.23 2.24
C GLU A 142 -4.29 17.18 1.47
N LYS A 143 -3.94 15.92 1.68
CA LYS A 143 -4.58 14.80 0.98
C LYS A 143 -5.92 14.47 1.61
N SER A 144 -6.85 14.02 0.79
CA SER A 144 -8.11 13.45 1.27
C SER A 144 -7.86 12.06 1.89
N PRO A 145 -8.78 11.56 2.76
CA PRO A 145 -8.68 10.19 3.28
C PRO A 145 -8.57 9.12 2.19
N THR A 146 -9.33 9.28 1.10
CA THR A 146 -9.23 8.41 -0.07
C THR A 146 -7.88 8.55 -0.75
N GLY A 147 -7.39 9.79 -0.90
CA GLY A 147 -6.09 10.09 -1.48
C GLY A 147 -4.94 9.49 -0.69
N GLU A 148 -4.92 9.64 0.64
CA GLU A 148 -3.89 9.01 1.49
C GLU A 148 -3.91 7.49 1.36
N THR A 149 -5.11 6.87 1.45
CA THR A 149 -5.24 5.42 1.36
C THR A 149 -4.78 4.88 0.02
N VAL A 150 -5.17 5.52 -1.08
CA VAL A 150 -4.75 5.13 -2.42
C VAL A 150 -3.24 5.31 -2.59
N LEU A 151 -2.68 6.44 -2.17
CA LEU A 151 -1.24 6.71 -2.30
C LEU A 151 -0.39 5.78 -1.43
N GLY A 152 -0.86 5.39 -0.25
CA GLY A 152 -0.13 4.45 0.60
C GLY A 152 -0.20 3.01 0.12
N LEU A 153 -1.37 2.54 -0.34
CA LEU A 153 -1.62 1.13 -0.61
C LEU A 153 -1.64 0.75 -2.10
N SER A 154 -1.58 1.73 -3.02
CA SER A 154 -1.33 1.47 -4.43
C SER A 154 0.17 1.42 -4.70
N GLY A 155 0.55 0.83 -5.84
CA GLY A 155 1.95 0.69 -6.19
C GLY A 155 2.55 -0.62 -5.72
N MET A 156 3.85 -0.75 -5.94
CA MET A 156 4.57 -2.02 -5.78
C MET A 156 5.00 -2.33 -4.35
N ALA A 157 5.02 -1.34 -3.43
CA ALA A 157 5.66 -1.47 -2.12
C ALA A 157 5.16 -2.68 -1.32
N SER A 158 3.83 -2.88 -1.27
CA SER A 158 3.21 -4.02 -0.60
C SER A 158 3.59 -5.37 -1.23
N ALA A 159 3.38 -5.52 -2.54
CA ALA A 159 3.66 -6.77 -3.25
C ALA A 159 5.16 -7.10 -3.24
N TYR A 160 6.02 -6.08 -3.37
CA TYR A 160 7.47 -6.23 -3.24
C TYR A 160 7.89 -6.73 -1.85
N ALA A 161 7.34 -6.15 -0.77
CA ALA A 161 7.63 -6.60 0.59
C ALA A 161 7.14 -8.04 0.83
N MET A 162 5.98 -8.42 0.28
CA MET A 162 5.50 -9.80 0.31
C MET A 162 6.45 -10.73 -0.46
N TYR A 163 6.88 -10.35 -1.67
CA TYR A 163 7.84 -11.11 -2.46
C TYR A 163 9.15 -11.33 -1.70
N MET A 164 9.73 -10.27 -1.12
CA MET A 164 10.98 -10.36 -0.37
C MET A 164 10.84 -11.27 0.87
N GLY A 165 9.75 -11.16 1.62
CA GLY A 165 9.48 -12.03 2.77
C GLY A 165 9.22 -13.50 2.41
N GLN A 166 8.71 -13.75 1.22
CA GLN A 166 8.50 -15.10 0.67
C GLN A 166 9.79 -15.72 0.11
N LEU A 167 10.67 -14.88 -0.44
CA LEU A 167 11.86 -15.33 -1.16
C LEU A 167 12.76 -16.19 -0.28
N SER A 168 13.04 -15.75 0.93
CA SER A 168 13.91 -16.39 1.91
C SER A 168 15.31 -16.75 1.36
N ASP A 169 16.29 -16.85 2.20
CA ASP A 169 17.57 -17.47 1.84
C ASP A 169 17.45 -19.01 1.83
N LEU A 170 18.49 -19.68 1.37
CA LEU A 170 18.51 -21.15 1.29
C LEU A 170 18.24 -21.79 2.66
N ARG A 171 18.83 -21.24 3.73
CA ARG A 171 18.74 -21.77 5.08
C ARG A 171 17.33 -21.61 5.65
N GLU A 172 16.71 -20.46 5.47
CA GLU A 172 15.33 -20.22 5.88
C GLU A 172 14.32 -21.14 5.19
N ARG A 173 14.61 -21.56 3.97
CA ARG A 173 13.71 -22.41 3.20
C ARG A 173 13.87 -23.89 3.52
N LEU A 174 15.08 -24.38 3.59
CA LEU A 174 15.38 -25.80 3.65
C LEU A 174 16.07 -26.22 4.96
N GLY A 175 16.46 -25.27 5.82
CA GLY A 175 17.36 -25.53 6.93
C GLY A 175 18.76 -25.93 6.44
N GLU A 176 19.53 -26.56 7.30
CA GLU A 176 20.89 -27.00 6.98
C GLU A 176 20.88 -28.33 6.22
N ILE A 177 20.81 -28.29 4.91
CA ILE A 177 20.72 -29.49 4.04
C ILE A 177 22.07 -30.18 3.75
N ARG A 178 23.20 -29.55 4.08
CA ARG A 178 24.53 -30.08 3.81
C ARG A 178 24.91 -31.32 4.64
N HIS A 179 24.25 -31.51 5.77
CA HIS A 179 24.42 -32.66 6.66
C HIS A 179 23.40 -33.77 6.43
N GLY A 180 22.46 -33.59 5.51
CA GLY A 180 21.42 -34.55 5.21
C GLY A 180 21.94 -35.81 4.52
N THR A 181 21.16 -36.88 4.58
CA THR A 181 21.43 -38.17 3.94
C THR A 181 21.42 -38.09 2.41
N GLY A 182 21.02 -36.94 1.87
CA GLY A 182 21.03 -36.66 0.44
C GLY A 182 19.93 -37.34 -0.34
N THR A 183 18.76 -37.46 0.23
CA THR A 183 17.57 -38.04 -0.40
C THR A 183 16.55 -36.98 -0.75
N ASP A 184 15.48 -37.37 -1.41
CA ASP A 184 14.32 -36.53 -1.68
C ASP A 184 13.75 -35.98 -0.37
N GLY A 185 13.16 -34.76 -0.41
CA GLY A 185 12.62 -34.12 0.78
C GLY A 185 11.27 -33.45 0.56
N LEU A 186 10.44 -33.55 1.57
CA LEU A 186 9.24 -32.73 1.73
C LEU A 186 9.50 -31.72 2.84
N TRP A 187 9.04 -30.49 2.68
CA TRP A 187 9.17 -29.46 3.69
C TRP A 187 7.96 -28.54 3.75
N VAL A 188 7.76 -27.96 4.92
CA VAL A 188 6.79 -26.91 5.18
C VAL A 188 7.46 -25.82 6.00
N ARG A 189 7.14 -24.55 5.72
CA ARG A 189 7.61 -23.37 6.44
C ARG A 189 6.43 -22.44 6.71
N GLY A 190 6.28 -22.02 7.96
CA GLY A 190 5.43 -20.90 8.35
C GLY A 190 6.30 -19.67 8.59
N PHE A 191 5.78 -18.49 8.27
CA PHE A 191 6.49 -17.23 8.50
C PHE A 191 5.51 -16.09 8.79
N THR A 192 6.01 -15.11 9.54
CA THR A 192 5.27 -13.88 9.85
C THR A 192 6.26 -12.74 10.08
N GLN A 193 5.89 -11.55 9.66
CA GLN A 193 6.69 -10.35 9.84
C GLN A 193 5.84 -9.09 9.84
N GLU A 194 6.38 -8.03 10.42
CA GLU A 194 5.86 -6.69 10.33
C GLU A 194 6.78 -5.86 9.43
N ASN A 195 6.19 -5.13 8.49
CA ASN A 195 6.91 -4.20 7.64
C ASN A 195 6.37 -2.79 7.87
N THR A 196 7.26 -1.81 7.85
CA THR A 196 6.93 -0.39 7.66
C THR A 196 7.48 0.05 6.33
N LEU A 197 6.63 0.58 5.48
CA LEU A 197 6.93 0.87 4.08
C LEU A 197 6.53 2.29 3.75
N SER A 198 7.32 2.97 2.93
CA SER A 198 6.95 4.25 2.35
C SER A 198 6.27 3.99 1.01
N GLY A 199 5.00 4.40 0.89
CA GLY A 199 4.25 4.35 -0.35
C GLY A 199 4.42 5.60 -1.21
N LEU A 200 3.51 5.76 -2.18
CA LEU A 200 3.53 6.90 -3.10
C LEU A 200 3.42 8.23 -2.34
N ALA A 201 4.12 9.24 -2.83
CA ALA A 201 4.14 10.58 -2.25
C ALA A 201 4.61 10.64 -0.77
N GLY A 202 5.30 9.60 -0.29
CA GLY A 202 5.78 9.51 1.10
C GLY A 202 4.66 9.25 2.12
N ILE A 203 3.57 8.64 1.70
CA ILE A 203 2.54 8.14 2.62
C ILE A 203 2.99 6.78 3.15
N ASP A 204 3.37 6.73 4.40
CA ASP A 204 3.85 5.52 5.04
C ASP A 204 2.69 4.60 5.44
N PHE A 205 2.95 3.31 5.45
CA PHE A 205 2.01 2.30 5.94
C PHE A 205 2.71 1.15 6.63
N SER A 206 2.03 0.54 7.59
CA SER A 206 2.44 -0.70 8.23
C SER A 206 1.74 -1.91 7.59
N GLN A 207 2.45 -3.04 7.51
CA GLN A 207 1.97 -4.28 6.93
C GLN A 207 2.34 -5.47 7.81
N ASN A 208 1.33 -6.12 8.39
CA ASN A 208 1.50 -7.42 9.04
C ASN A 208 1.29 -8.53 8.01
N PHE A 209 2.35 -9.27 7.75
CA PHE A 209 2.42 -10.28 6.70
C PHE A 209 2.65 -11.66 7.32
N TYR A 210 1.90 -12.66 6.89
CA TYR A 210 2.05 -14.04 7.35
C TYR A 210 1.68 -15.04 6.26
N GLY A 211 2.29 -16.21 6.33
CA GLY A 211 2.04 -17.21 5.32
C GLY A 211 2.64 -18.57 5.61
N THR A 212 2.39 -19.45 4.67
CA THR A 212 2.91 -20.81 4.67
C THR A 212 3.44 -21.16 3.29
N SER A 213 4.61 -21.76 3.24
CA SER A 213 5.18 -22.38 2.04
C SER A 213 5.34 -23.86 2.27
N PHE A 214 5.20 -24.65 1.22
CA PHE A 214 5.45 -26.09 1.23
C PHE A 214 6.11 -26.48 -0.08
N GLY A 215 6.98 -27.44 -0.01
CA GLY A 215 7.71 -27.86 -1.20
C GLY A 215 8.22 -29.29 -1.15
N TYR A 216 8.60 -29.73 -2.31
CA TYR A 216 9.26 -31.01 -2.55
C TYR A 216 10.52 -30.75 -3.35
N ASP A 217 11.60 -31.37 -2.96
CA ASP A 217 12.84 -31.39 -3.72
C ASP A 217 13.37 -32.79 -3.89
N ARG A 218 14.05 -32.98 -4.99
CA ARG A 218 14.65 -34.25 -5.41
C ARG A 218 16.13 -34.09 -5.60
N LEU A 219 16.88 -35.01 -5.04
CA LEU A 219 18.29 -35.18 -5.34
C LEU A 219 18.42 -35.82 -6.74
N VAL A 220 18.98 -35.07 -7.72
CA VAL A 220 19.10 -35.51 -9.10
C VAL A 220 20.51 -36.05 -9.35
N GLU A 221 21.53 -35.44 -8.78
CA GLU A 221 22.90 -35.81 -8.93
C GLU A 221 23.66 -35.74 -7.60
N GLN A 222 24.39 -36.80 -7.30
CA GLN A 222 25.30 -36.84 -6.17
C GLN A 222 26.56 -37.60 -6.58
N ASN A 223 27.71 -36.93 -6.45
CA ASN A 223 29.00 -37.55 -6.57
C ASN A 223 29.86 -37.13 -5.36
N GLU A 224 31.12 -37.55 -5.30
CA GLU A 224 32.02 -37.31 -4.16
C GLU A 224 32.07 -35.83 -3.73
N ASN A 225 31.91 -34.89 -4.67
CA ASN A 225 32.08 -33.47 -4.41
C ASN A 225 30.81 -32.60 -4.69
N ASN A 226 29.84 -33.10 -5.43
CA ASN A 226 28.71 -32.31 -5.89
C ASN A 226 27.39 -32.96 -5.54
N LYS A 227 26.43 -32.11 -5.12
CA LYS A 227 25.02 -32.45 -4.97
C LYS A 227 24.16 -31.42 -5.72
N TRP A 228 23.16 -31.91 -6.45
CA TRP A 228 22.15 -31.10 -7.11
C TRP A 228 20.77 -31.49 -6.63
N LEU A 229 20.07 -30.53 -6.06
CA LEU A 229 18.65 -30.67 -5.71
C LEU A 229 17.83 -29.78 -6.62
N PHE A 230 16.75 -30.31 -7.14
CA PHE A 230 15.73 -29.56 -7.86
C PHE A 230 14.41 -29.68 -7.13
N GLY A 231 13.71 -28.58 -6.99
CA GLY A 231 12.46 -28.60 -6.24
C GLY A 231 11.42 -27.64 -6.77
N VAL A 232 10.22 -27.82 -6.23
CA VAL A 232 9.06 -26.96 -6.46
C VAL A 232 8.48 -26.52 -5.14
N ARG A 233 7.90 -25.32 -5.12
CA ARG A 233 7.29 -24.72 -3.94
C ARG A 233 5.94 -24.13 -4.28
N GLY A 234 4.94 -24.35 -3.41
CA GLY A 234 3.72 -23.59 -3.34
C GLY A 234 3.71 -22.70 -2.12
N GLN A 235 3.03 -21.57 -2.19
CA GLN A 235 2.89 -20.65 -1.04
C GLN A 235 1.54 -19.95 -1.02
N LEU A 236 1.09 -19.65 0.20
CA LEU A 236 -0.14 -18.95 0.51
C LEU A 236 0.19 -17.89 1.54
N THR A 237 -0.15 -16.63 1.25
CA THR A 237 0.17 -15.53 2.16
C THR A 237 -0.97 -14.55 2.29
N LYS A 238 -0.97 -13.84 3.41
CA LYS A 238 -1.88 -12.74 3.67
C LYS A 238 -1.14 -11.59 4.33
N ALA A 239 -1.53 -10.36 4.02
CA ALA A 239 -1.06 -9.17 4.68
C ALA A 239 -2.23 -8.27 5.07
N ASP A 240 -2.22 -7.78 6.30
CA ASP A 240 -3.12 -6.77 6.81
C ASP A 240 -2.34 -5.45 6.86
N GLN A 241 -2.91 -4.38 6.28
CA GLN A 241 -2.23 -3.10 6.06
C GLN A 241 -2.96 -1.96 6.75
N ARG A 242 -2.21 -0.98 7.23
CA ARG A 242 -2.75 0.24 7.84
C ARG A 242 -1.91 1.44 7.41
N ILE A 243 -2.58 2.51 7.00
CA ILE A 243 -1.93 3.79 6.70
C ILE A 243 -1.46 4.45 8.00
N ASP A 244 -0.24 4.97 7.99
CA ASP A 244 0.32 5.82 9.03
C ASP A 244 0.18 7.29 8.60
N GLY A 245 -1.07 7.78 8.51
CA GLY A 245 -1.43 9.10 8.03
C GLY A 245 -2.38 9.83 8.97
N LEU A 246 -2.95 10.94 8.51
CA LEU A 246 -3.91 11.73 9.26
C LEU A 246 -5.30 11.06 9.32
N HIS A 247 -5.57 10.14 8.41
CA HIS A 247 -6.86 9.51 8.25
C HIS A 247 -6.75 7.98 8.31
N ASP A 248 -7.81 7.32 8.81
CA ASP A 248 -7.88 5.87 8.90
C ASP A 248 -8.05 5.24 7.51
N GLY A 249 -6.97 4.65 6.99
CA GLY A 249 -6.97 3.84 5.80
C GLY A 249 -6.42 2.45 6.07
N SER A 250 -6.98 1.43 5.46
CA SER A 250 -6.56 0.04 5.63
C SER A 250 -6.63 -0.75 4.33
N GLY A 251 -5.86 -1.82 4.26
CA GLY A 251 -5.87 -2.77 3.17
C GLY A 251 -5.71 -4.20 3.63
N ASP A 252 -6.15 -5.10 2.77
CA ASP A 252 -5.92 -6.54 2.88
C ASP A 252 -5.25 -6.99 1.58
N SER A 253 -4.13 -7.69 1.66
CA SER A 253 -3.49 -8.32 0.49
C SER A 253 -3.41 -9.82 0.68
N ARG A 254 -3.61 -10.57 -0.41
CA ARG A 254 -3.43 -12.02 -0.46
C ARG A 254 -2.52 -12.37 -1.62
N SER A 255 -1.67 -13.37 -1.44
CA SER A 255 -0.84 -13.88 -2.52
C SER A 255 -0.88 -15.40 -2.58
N TYR A 256 -0.87 -15.90 -3.80
CA TYR A 256 -0.74 -17.32 -4.15
C TYR A 256 0.48 -17.44 -5.06
N GLY A 257 1.45 -18.22 -4.65
CA GLY A 257 2.70 -18.32 -5.39
C GLY A 257 3.12 -19.75 -5.70
N LEU A 258 3.83 -19.86 -6.81
CA LEU A 258 4.55 -21.07 -7.22
C LEU A 258 6.01 -20.72 -7.49
N ALA A 259 6.92 -21.63 -7.15
CA ALA A 259 8.32 -21.47 -7.49
C ALA A 259 8.95 -22.81 -7.86
N ALA A 260 9.97 -22.74 -8.71
CA ALA A 260 10.91 -23.82 -8.96
C ALA A 260 12.30 -23.37 -8.50
N TYR A 261 13.09 -24.29 -7.99
CA TYR A 261 14.45 -23.99 -7.55
C TYR A 261 15.45 -25.08 -7.88
N ALA A 262 16.69 -24.66 -8.00
CA ALA A 262 17.85 -25.53 -8.21
C ALA A 262 18.95 -25.15 -7.23
N THR A 263 19.35 -26.09 -6.40
CA THR A 263 20.40 -25.91 -5.40
C THR A 263 21.57 -26.81 -5.71
N TRP A 264 22.72 -26.20 -5.92
CA TRP A 264 24.02 -26.90 -6.05
C TRP A 264 24.80 -26.75 -4.77
N GLN A 265 25.46 -27.81 -4.35
CA GLN A 265 26.36 -27.87 -3.20
C GLN A 265 27.62 -28.60 -3.55
N HIS A 266 28.77 -28.06 -3.07
CA HIS A 266 30.09 -28.67 -3.26
C HIS A 266 30.70 -29.08 -1.90
N GLY A 267 31.49 -30.15 -1.91
CA GLY A 267 32.10 -30.71 -0.70
C GLY A 267 32.96 -29.73 0.10
N ASP A 268 33.59 -28.74 -0.58
CA ASP A 268 34.39 -27.68 0.06
C ASP A 268 33.52 -26.56 0.73
N GLY A 269 32.21 -26.77 0.81
CA GLY A 269 31.28 -25.86 1.46
C GLY A 269 30.65 -24.79 0.55
N TRP A 270 31.02 -24.70 -0.72
CA TRP A 270 30.37 -23.83 -1.69
C TRP A 270 28.93 -24.28 -1.96
N TYR A 271 28.06 -23.32 -2.18
CA TYR A 271 26.73 -23.57 -2.71
C TYR A 271 26.25 -22.45 -3.64
N SER A 272 25.30 -22.81 -4.47
CA SER A 272 24.54 -21.90 -5.33
C SER A 272 23.07 -22.29 -5.31
N ASP A 273 22.18 -21.33 -5.13
CA ASP A 273 20.74 -21.55 -5.11
C ASP A 273 20.06 -20.59 -6.05
N THR A 274 19.33 -21.14 -7.01
CA THR A 274 18.53 -20.36 -7.98
C THR A 274 17.07 -20.62 -7.73
N VAL A 275 16.26 -19.56 -7.59
CA VAL A 275 14.81 -19.64 -7.40
C VAL A 275 14.13 -18.84 -8.49
N LEU A 276 13.19 -19.44 -9.19
CA LEU A 276 12.27 -18.80 -10.12
C LEU A 276 10.87 -18.85 -9.53
N SER A 277 10.23 -17.71 -9.34
CA SER A 277 8.91 -17.61 -8.70
C SER A 277 7.91 -16.87 -9.56
N TRP A 278 6.65 -17.15 -9.32
CA TRP A 278 5.49 -16.50 -9.90
C TRP A 278 4.39 -16.40 -8.87
N ASP A 279 3.83 -15.18 -8.68
CA ASP A 279 2.86 -14.88 -7.65
C ASP A 279 1.68 -14.11 -8.23
N TRP A 280 0.49 -14.41 -7.72
CA TRP A 280 -0.75 -13.66 -7.95
C TRP A 280 -1.11 -12.93 -6.67
N TYR A 281 -1.53 -11.68 -6.81
CA TYR A 281 -1.88 -10.80 -5.70
C TYR A 281 -3.31 -10.29 -5.85
N ASP A 282 -4.09 -10.40 -4.79
CA ASP A 282 -5.39 -9.78 -4.62
C ASP A 282 -5.23 -8.68 -3.57
N GLN A 283 -5.55 -7.44 -3.91
CA GLN A 283 -5.43 -6.29 -3.04
C GLN A 283 -6.79 -5.62 -2.85
N ASP A 284 -7.19 -5.43 -1.60
CA ASP A 284 -8.34 -4.65 -1.17
C ASP A 284 -7.88 -3.43 -0.38
N LEU A 285 -8.54 -2.29 -0.56
CA LEU A 285 -8.33 -1.07 0.23
C LEU A 285 -9.66 -0.49 0.71
N LYS A 286 -9.66 0.11 1.91
CA LYS A 286 -10.85 0.61 2.59
C LYS A 286 -10.52 1.88 3.35
N THR A 287 -11.40 2.88 3.23
CA THR A 287 -11.32 4.13 3.97
C THR A 287 -12.71 4.75 4.12
N ARG A 288 -12.77 5.96 4.67
CA ARG A 288 -13.98 6.78 4.75
C ARG A 288 -13.65 8.20 4.31
N MET A 289 -14.56 8.79 3.55
CA MET A 289 -14.55 10.22 3.30
C MET A 289 -14.86 10.99 4.59
N LEU A 290 -14.57 12.29 4.64
CA LEU A 290 -14.85 13.12 5.80
C LEU A 290 -16.35 13.17 6.16
N ASP A 291 -17.24 12.97 5.20
CA ASP A 291 -18.69 12.88 5.44
C ASP A 291 -19.15 11.50 5.96
N GLY A 292 -18.22 10.60 6.26
CA GLY A 292 -18.47 9.25 6.74
C GLY A 292 -18.79 8.23 5.64
N THR A 293 -18.85 8.61 4.36
CA THR A 293 -19.08 7.70 3.24
C THR A 293 -17.97 6.68 3.15
N ARG A 294 -18.33 5.40 3.13
CA ARG A 294 -17.37 4.30 3.01
C ARG A 294 -16.85 4.20 1.58
N VAL A 295 -15.54 4.15 1.47
CA VAL A 295 -14.85 3.96 0.19
C VAL A 295 -14.09 2.64 0.21
N HIS A 296 -14.18 1.91 -0.88
CA HIS A 296 -13.41 0.70 -1.14
C HIS A 296 -12.86 0.70 -2.56
N GLY A 297 -11.73 0.05 -2.73
CA GLY A 297 -11.12 -0.25 -4.02
C GLY A 297 -10.52 -1.64 -3.96
N SER A 298 -10.44 -2.32 -5.10
CA SER A 298 -9.79 -3.62 -5.20
C SER A 298 -9.17 -3.80 -6.56
N TYR A 299 -8.05 -4.51 -6.60
CA TYR A 299 -7.39 -4.88 -7.84
C TYR A 299 -6.64 -6.20 -7.70
N ASN A 300 -6.43 -6.85 -8.82
CA ASN A 300 -5.63 -8.06 -8.91
C ASN A 300 -4.43 -7.79 -9.82
N THR A 301 -3.30 -8.31 -9.44
CA THR A 301 -2.08 -8.27 -10.24
C THR A 301 -1.30 -9.56 -10.10
N TYR A 302 -0.25 -9.68 -10.85
CA TYR A 302 0.68 -10.80 -10.77
C TYR A 302 2.11 -10.31 -11.03
N GLY A 303 3.05 -11.09 -10.54
CA GLY A 303 4.46 -10.79 -10.72
C GLY A 303 5.30 -12.06 -10.69
N GLY A 304 6.55 -11.89 -11.00
CA GLY A 304 7.50 -12.99 -10.95
C GLY A 304 8.91 -12.48 -10.70
N GLY A 305 9.76 -13.37 -10.25
CA GLY A 305 11.13 -13.01 -9.95
C GLY A 305 12.08 -14.17 -10.10
N ILE A 306 13.34 -13.80 -10.23
CA ILE A 306 14.47 -14.73 -10.16
C ILE A 306 15.42 -14.28 -9.08
N SER A 307 15.85 -15.21 -8.25
CA SER A 307 16.86 -14.97 -7.23
C SER A 307 18.01 -15.95 -7.41
N GLN A 308 19.22 -15.45 -7.20
CA GLN A 308 20.44 -16.21 -7.22
C GLN A 308 21.23 -15.95 -5.94
N GLU A 309 21.43 -16.98 -5.13
CA GLU A 309 22.27 -16.94 -3.94
C GLU A 309 23.54 -17.74 -4.14
N PHE A 310 24.64 -17.22 -3.62
CA PHE A 310 25.94 -17.89 -3.54
C PHE A 310 26.49 -17.75 -2.14
N GLY A 311 27.09 -18.82 -1.63
CA GLY A 311 27.79 -18.76 -0.36
C GLY A 311 28.82 -19.85 -0.22
N ARG A 312 29.58 -19.75 0.86
CA ARG A 312 30.53 -20.77 1.25
C ARG A 312 30.59 -20.92 2.75
N MET A 313 30.38 -22.14 3.23
CA MET A 313 30.58 -22.46 4.63
C MET A 313 32.03 -22.91 4.89
N PHE A 314 32.72 -22.12 5.71
CA PHE A 314 34.02 -22.49 6.27
C PHE A 314 33.81 -23.16 7.62
N ARG A 315 34.25 -24.42 7.77
CA ARG A 315 34.11 -25.21 9.01
C ARG A 315 35.41 -25.29 9.73
N PHE A 316 35.36 -25.24 11.05
CA PHE A 316 36.52 -25.36 11.96
C PHE A 316 36.36 -26.60 12.84
N ASP A 317 37.48 -27.12 13.36
CA ASP A 317 37.54 -28.40 14.09
C ASP A 317 36.63 -28.47 15.31
N ASP A 318 36.34 -27.34 15.96
CA ASP A 318 35.46 -27.26 17.13
C ASP A 318 33.96 -27.19 16.80
N GLY A 319 33.59 -27.41 15.54
CA GLY A 319 32.22 -27.33 15.05
C GLY A 319 31.74 -25.89 14.75
N PHE A 320 32.58 -24.89 14.95
CA PHE A 320 32.28 -23.53 14.52
C PHE A 320 32.25 -23.43 12.99
N PHE A 321 31.43 -22.52 12.48
CA PHE A 321 31.42 -22.19 11.07
C PHE A 321 31.24 -20.72 10.82
N VAL A 322 31.70 -20.26 9.68
CA VAL A 322 31.53 -18.93 9.12
C VAL A 322 31.04 -19.10 7.70
N GLU A 323 29.97 -18.40 7.33
CA GLU A 323 29.34 -18.53 6.02
C GLU A 323 29.03 -17.15 5.42
N PRO A 324 29.91 -16.58 4.59
CA PRO A 324 29.58 -15.42 3.76
C PRO A 324 28.58 -15.83 2.69
N GLN A 325 27.62 -14.92 2.46
CA GLN A 325 26.51 -15.10 1.52
C GLN A 325 26.35 -13.86 0.64
N LEU A 326 26.01 -14.07 -0.62
CA LEU A 326 25.63 -13.03 -1.56
C LEU A 326 24.38 -13.50 -2.31
N GLN A 327 23.38 -12.63 -2.40
CA GLN A 327 22.16 -12.90 -3.15
C GLN A 327 21.85 -11.72 -4.06
N LEU A 328 21.37 -11.98 -5.26
CA LEU A 328 20.82 -11.00 -6.19
C LEU A 328 19.43 -11.47 -6.60
N SER A 329 18.45 -10.59 -6.48
CA SER A 329 17.04 -10.89 -6.77
C SER A 329 16.48 -9.84 -7.71
N TRP A 330 15.92 -10.26 -8.83
CA TRP A 330 15.15 -9.42 -9.73
C TRP A 330 13.68 -9.78 -9.64
N TYR A 331 12.83 -8.76 -9.55
CA TYR A 331 11.38 -8.89 -9.46
C TYR A 331 10.69 -7.98 -10.47
N TRP A 332 9.61 -8.48 -11.06
CA TRP A 332 8.71 -7.75 -11.93
C TRP A 332 7.27 -7.96 -11.49
N MET A 333 6.46 -6.90 -11.54
CA MET A 333 5.04 -6.93 -11.26
C MET A 333 4.28 -6.24 -12.40
N LYS A 334 3.18 -6.83 -12.83
CA LYS A 334 2.29 -6.27 -13.84
C LYS A 334 1.54 -5.09 -13.29
N GLY A 335 1.51 -3.98 -14.03
CA GLY A 335 0.65 -2.85 -13.76
C GLY A 335 -0.82 -3.18 -13.94
N THR A 336 -1.68 -2.47 -13.25
CA THR A 336 -3.13 -2.68 -13.28
C THR A 336 -3.89 -1.39 -12.98
N ASP A 337 -5.10 -1.29 -13.50
CA ASP A 337 -5.96 -0.13 -13.30
C ASP A 337 -7.15 -0.52 -12.43
N PHE A 338 -7.58 0.40 -11.58
CA PHE A 338 -8.80 0.23 -10.82
C PHE A 338 -9.47 1.57 -10.52
N THR A 339 -10.71 1.52 -10.07
CA THR A 339 -11.47 2.70 -9.66
C THR A 339 -12.10 2.41 -8.30
N THR A 340 -11.93 3.33 -7.36
CA THR A 340 -12.57 3.22 -6.05
C THR A 340 -14.07 3.48 -6.13
N SER A 341 -14.82 3.05 -5.12
CA SER A 341 -16.30 3.17 -5.11
C SER A 341 -16.80 4.62 -5.13
N ASN A 342 -15.98 5.61 -4.73
CA ASN A 342 -16.30 7.02 -4.86
C ASN A 342 -15.85 7.65 -6.18
N GLY A 343 -15.24 6.87 -7.10
CA GLY A 343 -14.88 7.28 -8.46
C GLY A 343 -13.43 7.76 -8.65
N MET A 344 -12.53 7.61 -7.68
CA MET A 344 -11.10 7.88 -7.87
C MET A 344 -10.48 6.82 -8.79
N LYS A 345 -9.81 7.25 -9.84
CA LYS A 345 -9.16 6.39 -10.83
C LYS A 345 -7.69 6.23 -10.51
N VAL A 346 -7.19 5.01 -10.62
CA VAL A 346 -5.80 4.65 -10.40
C VAL A 346 -5.31 3.81 -11.57
N GLU A 347 -4.23 4.23 -12.20
CA GLU A 347 -3.56 3.54 -13.30
C GLU A 347 -2.12 3.27 -12.87
N GLN A 348 -1.72 2.01 -12.86
CA GLN A 348 -0.40 1.58 -12.37
C GLN A 348 0.40 0.98 -13.54
N ASP A 349 1.60 1.50 -13.78
CA ASP A 349 2.55 0.92 -14.73
C ASP A 349 3.16 -0.38 -14.20
N ASP A 350 3.80 -1.16 -15.08
CA ASP A 350 4.62 -2.30 -14.68
C ASP A 350 5.75 -1.83 -13.73
N ALA A 351 6.05 -2.64 -12.72
CA ALA A 351 7.05 -2.35 -11.71
C ALA A 351 8.23 -3.31 -11.78
N TYR A 352 9.41 -2.82 -11.42
CA TYR A 352 10.66 -3.59 -11.40
C TYR A 352 11.44 -3.30 -10.12
N ALA A 353 12.07 -4.34 -9.57
CA ALA A 353 13.00 -4.23 -8.46
C ALA A 353 14.23 -5.09 -8.70
N LEU A 354 15.38 -4.64 -8.21
CA LEU A 354 16.65 -5.37 -8.24
C LEU A 354 17.35 -5.21 -6.88
N THR A 355 17.29 -6.25 -6.08
CA THR A 355 17.84 -6.27 -4.73
C THR A 355 19.12 -7.10 -4.67
N GLY A 356 20.17 -6.55 -4.08
CA GLY A 356 21.36 -7.27 -3.69
C GLY A 356 21.43 -7.43 -2.18
N ARG A 357 21.74 -8.63 -1.69
CA ARG A 357 21.96 -8.94 -0.28
C ARG A 357 23.36 -9.47 -0.07
N ALA A 358 24.09 -8.93 0.91
CA ALA A 358 25.38 -9.42 1.32
C ALA A 358 25.38 -9.65 2.83
N GLY A 359 25.75 -10.85 3.27
CA GLY A 359 25.64 -11.26 4.66
C GLY A 359 26.72 -12.23 5.12
N LEU A 360 26.74 -12.40 6.43
CA LEU A 360 27.59 -13.33 7.13
C LEU A 360 26.78 -14.09 8.18
N VAL A 361 26.92 -15.42 8.18
CA VAL A 361 26.36 -16.29 9.21
C VAL A 361 27.50 -16.87 10.04
N LEU A 362 27.35 -16.83 11.35
CA LEU A 362 28.29 -17.39 12.33
C LEU A 362 27.53 -18.35 13.22
N GLY A 363 28.00 -19.57 13.36
CA GLY A 363 27.33 -20.56 14.19
C GLY A 363 28.22 -21.65 14.68
N LYS A 364 27.61 -22.57 15.40
CA LYS A 364 28.29 -23.76 15.92
C LYS A 364 27.39 -24.97 15.82
N LYS A 365 27.93 -26.06 15.28
CA LYS A 365 27.27 -27.36 15.27
C LYS A 365 27.67 -28.16 16.51
N TRP A 366 26.71 -28.67 17.23
CA TRP A 366 26.86 -29.65 18.28
C TRP A 366 26.27 -30.96 17.80
N ASP A 367 27.13 -31.95 17.61
CA ASP A 367 26.67 -33.32 17.32
C ASP A 367 26.07 -33.95 18.58
N LEU A 368 24.91 -34.53 18.41
CA LEU A 368 24.18 -35.30 19.43
C LEU A 368 24.28 -36.80 19.03
N ASP A 369 23.84 -37.67 19.91
CA ASP A 369 23.83 -39.10 19.61
C ASP A 369 22.93 -39.48 18.41
N GLU A 370 23.24 -40.56 17.71
CA GLU A 370 22.41 -41.13 16.64
C GLU A 370 22.25 -40.23 15.39
N GLY A 371 23.29 -39.46 15.05
CA GLY A 371 23.30 -38.60 13.87
C GLY A 371 22.42 -37.35 13.98
N ARG A 372 21.94 -37.07 15.18
CA ARG A 372 21.24 -35.84 15.49
C ARG A 372 22.24 -34.71 15.74
N TYR A 373 21.82 -33.47 15.52
CA TYR A 373 22.63 -32.28 15.83
C TYR A 373 21.75 -31.07 16.18
N PHE A 374 22.35 -30.13 16.90
CA PHE A 374 21.81 -28.81 17.14
C PHE A 374 22.80 -27.75 16.63
N GLN A 375 22.35 -26.83 15.78
CA GLN A 375 23.21 -25.86 15.14
C GLN A 375 22.60 -24.44 15.22
N PRO A 376 22.80 -23.73 16.34
CA PRO A 376 22.42 -22.34 16.43
C PRO A 376 23.39 -21.46 15.64
N TYR A 377 22.89 -20.30 15.22
CA TYR A 377 23.64 -19.30 14.50
C TYR A 377 23.12 -17.89 14.74
N ILE A 378 23.96 -16.92 14.45
CA ILE A 378 23.62 -15.51 14.27
C ILE A 378 23.96 -15.11 12.86
N LYS A 379 23.24 -14.14 12.32
CA LYS A 379 23.50 -13.60 10.99
C LYS A 379 23.39 -12.07 10.99
N GLY A 380 24.02 -11.45 9.99
CA GLY A 380 23.90 -10.01 9.77
C GLY A 380 24.48 -9.60 8.44
N GLY A 381 24.03 -8.47 7.94
CA GLY A 381 24.46 -8.00 6.63
C GLY A 381 23.70 -6.75 6.18
N VAL A 382 23.70 -6.55 4.87
CA VAL A 382 23.04 -5.42 4.21
C VAL A 382 22.25 -5.90 3.01
N ASN A 383 21.08 -5.28 2.81
CA ASN A 383 20.28 -5.34 1.61
C ASN A 383 20.37 -3.99 0.90
N HIS A 384 20.51 -3.99 -0.40
CA HIS A 384 20.47 -2.78 -1.22
C HIS A 384 19.52 -2.95 -2.39
N GLU A 385 18.53 -2.07 -2.47
CA GLU A 385 17.63 -1.97 -3.60
C GLU A 385 18.21 -1.01 -4.65
N PHE A 386 18.57 -1.54 -5.81
CA PHE A 386 19.19 -0.79 -6.90
C PHE A 386 18.17 -0.15 -7.84
N ALA A 387 17.00 -0.80 -8.02
CA ALA A 387 15.94 -0.39 -8.93
C ALA A 387 14.59 -0.83 -8.39
N GLY A 388 13.91 0.04 -7.67
CA GLY A 388 12.59 -0.23 -7.09
C GLY A 388 11.71 0.97 -7.37
N ASP A 389 11.33 1.18 -8.65
CA ASP A 389 10.53 2.32 -9.07
C ASP A 389 9.31 1.86 -9.88
N GLN A 390 8.22 2.58 -9.69
CA GLN A 390 6.97 2.43 -10.42
C GLN A 390 6.31 3.79 -10.61
N LYS A 391 5.62 3.98 -11.73
CA LYS A 391 4.75 5.12 -11.96
C LYS A 391 3.30 4.74 -11.74
N VAL A 392 2.59 5.61 -11.05
CA VAL A 392 1.17 5.47 -10.76
C VAL A 392 0.48 6.80 -11.04
N LEU A 393 -0.58 6.78 -11.85
CA LEU A 393 -1.44 7.94 -12.02
C LEU A 393 -2.67 7.79 -11.12
N VAL A 394 -2.91 8.80 -10.31
CA VAL A 394 -4.13 8.91 -9.50
C VAL A 394 -4.93 10.09 -10.02
N ASN A 395 -6.10 9.85 -10.61
CA ASN A 395 -6.90 10.84 -11.31
C ASN A 395 -6.11 11.62 -12.39
N GLY A 396 -5.15 10.95 -13.07
CA GLY A 396 -4.29 11.56 -14.07
C GLY A 396 -3.12 12.39 -13.52
N ILE A 397 -2.91 12.42 -12.20
CA ILE A 397 -1.73 13.02 -11.55
C ILE A 397 -0.70 11.92 -11.33
N GLU A 398 0.51 12.11 -11.89
CA GLU A 398 1.60 11.13 -11.80
C GLU A 398 2.30 11.20 -10.44
N PHE A 399 2.47 10.03 -9.84
CA PHE A 399 3.30 9.78 -8.67
C PHE A 399 4.32 8.70 -9.00
N SER A 400 5.47 8.75 -8.36
CA SER A 400 6.50 7.72 -8.48
C SER A 400 6.69 7.04 -7.13
N ASP A 401 6.62 5.71 -7.11
CA ASP A 401 7.13 4.91 -6.01
C ASP A 401 8.64 4.73 -6.19
N ASP A 402 9.40 4.78 -5.11
CA ASP A 402 10.86 4.65 -5.13
C ASP A 402 11.33 3.95 -3.85
N LEU A 403 11.57 2.65 -3.95
CA LEU A 403 12.03 1.81 -2.85
C LEU A 403 13.57 1.70 -2.76
N ARG A 404 14.31 2.39 -3.64
CA ARG A 404 15.78 2.36 -3.64
C ARG A 404 16.35 2.78 -2.30
N GLY A 405 17.36 2.04 -1.84
CA GLY A 405 18.04 2.34 -0.59
C GLY A 405 18.75 1.13 0.01
N THR A 406 19.47 1.39 1.08
CA THR A 406 20.21 0.39 1.84
C THR A 406 19.52 0.13 3.16
N ARG A 407 19.44 -1.14 3.54
CA ARG A 407 18.87 -1.63 4.79
C ARG A 407 19.88 -2.56 5.45
N GLY A 408 20.10 -2.40 6.74
CA GLY A 408 20.91 -3.31 7.54
C GLY A 408 20.02 -4.36 8.19
N TYR A 409 20.47 -5.63 8.19
CA TYR A 409 19.74 -6.69 8.88
C TYR A 409 20.63 -7.47 9.85
N TYR A 410 19.99 -8.03 10.87
CA TYR A 410 20.59 -9.00 11.78
C TYR A 410 19.55 -9.98 12.30
N GLY A 411 20.01 -11.16 12.67
CA GLY A 411 19.10 -12.20 13.13
C GLY A 411 19.82 -13.32 13.87
N ALA A 412 19.03 -14.25 14.35
CA ALA A 412 19.48 -15.46 14.98
C ALA A 412 18.52 -16.62 14.67
N GLY A 413 19.07 -17.82 14.57
CA GLY A 413 18.28 -19.00 14.32
C GLY A 413 18.95 -20.28 14.76
N PHE A 414 18.30 -21.38 14.48
CA PHE A 414 18.86 -22.70 14.71
C PHE A 414 18.34 -23.72 13.71
N ASP A 415 19.14 -24.76 13.49
CA ASP A 415 18.77 -26.02 12.86
C ASP A 415 18.87 -27.14 13.88
N LEU A 416 17.83 -27.95 14.02
CA LEU A 416 17.77 -29.12 14.88
C LEU A 416 17.43 -30.37 14.07
N GLN A 417 18.37 -31.22 13.84
CA GLN A 417 18.09 -32.58 13.34
C GLN A 417 17.73 -33.45 14.54
N PHE A 418 16.44 -33.70 14.73
CA PHE A 418 15.93 -34.47 15.86
C PHE A 418 15.73 -35.96 15.57
N ALA A 419 15.75 -36.33 14.26
CA ALA A 419 15.77 -37.71 13.78
C ALA A 419 16.68 -37.79 12.59
N SER A 420 17.09 -39.00 12.20
CA SER A 420 18.01 -39.23 11.08
C SER A 420 17.53 -38.64 9.76
N ASN A 421 16.23 -38.49 9.59
CA ASN A 421 15.58 -37.98 8.38
C ASN A 421 14.66 -36.78 8.61
N ALA A 422 14.66 -36.18 9.81
CA ALA A 422 13.77 -35.06 10.07
C ALA A 422 14.47 -33.92 10.82
N ARG A 423 14.19 -32.68 10.38
CA ARG A 423 14.77 -31.44 10.91
C ARG A 423 13.70 -30.42 11.16
N LEU A 424 13.92 -29.68 12.25
CA LEU A 424 13.21 -28.43 12.58
C LEU A 424 14.22 -27.29 12.47
N TYR A 425 13.80 -26.17 11.90
CA TYR A 425 14.57 -24.93 11.87
C TYR A 425 13.70 -23.75 12.20
N ALA A 426 14.28 -22.75 12.83
CA ALA A 426 13.59 -21.48 13.12
C ALA A 426 14.58 -20.33 13.09
N GLU A 427 14.08 -19.17 12.71
CA GLU A 427 14.87 -17.96 12.59
C GLU A 427 14.07 -16.74 12.99
N PHE A 428 14.73 -15.78 13.61
CA PHE A 428 14.31 -14.41 13.83
C PHE A 428 15.24 -13.47 13.08
N GLU A 429 14.68 -12.49 12.38
CA GLU A 429 15.44 -11.42 11.69
C GLU A 429 14.78 -10.06 11.95
N ARG A 430 15.60 -9.04 12.00
CA ARG A 430 15.21 -7.63 11.96
C ARG A 430 15.98 -6.92 10.88
N GLU A 431 15.30 -6.02 10.16
CA GLU A 431 15.88 -5.19 9.12
C GLU A 431 15.48 -3.72 9.33
N ASP A 432 16.44 -2.81 9.27
CA ASP A 432 16.23 -1.38 9.44
C ASP A 432 16.74 -0.61 8.21
N GLY A 433 15.91 0.27 7.66
CA GLY A 433 16.21 1.15 6.52
C GLY A 433 15.32 2.38 6.48
N GLN A 434 15.59 3.30 5.56
CA GLN A 434 14.87 4.58 5.50
C GLN A 434 13.50 4.50 4.84
N LYS A 435 13.34 3.69 3.80
CA LYS A 435 12.09 3.58 3.01
C LYS A 435 11.32 2.29 3.28
N ALA A 436 12.00 1.31 3.81
CA ALA A 436 11.43 0.05 4.22
C ALA A 436 12.18 -0.47 5.43
N SER A 437 11.47 -0.99 6.40
CA SER A 437 12.02 -1.68 7.56
C SER A 437 11.15 -2.88 7.93
N THR A 438 11.78 -3.89 8.53
CA THR A 438 11.11 -5.06 9.09
C THR A 438 11.46 -5.13 10.56
N PRO A 439 10.67 -4.47 11.45
CA PRO A 439 10.95 -4.45 12.89
C PRO A 439 11.15 -5.83 13.49
N TRP A 440 10.45 -6.83 12.98
CA TRP A 440 10.64 -8.23 13.31
C TRP A 440 10.13 -9.15 12.21
N SER A 441 10.79 -10.28 12.05
CA SER A 441 10.39 -11.40 11.21
C SER A 441 10.67 -12.69 11.96
N VAL A 442 9.77 -13.65 11.87
CA VAL A 442 9.94 -15.01 12.43
C VAL A 442 9.54 -16.02 11.38
N SER A 443 10.38 -17.00 11.20
CA SER A 443 10.07 -18.18 10.38
C SER A 443 10.41 -19.45 11.10
N ALA A 444 9.65 -20.52 10.83
CA ALA A 444 9.94 -21.86 11.30
C ALA A 444 9.51 -22.89 10.27
N GLY A 445 10.28 -23.95 10.12
CA GLY A 445 10.01 -24.99 9.15
C GLY A 445 10.40 -26.38 9.62
N LEU A 446 9.77 -27.35 8.98
CA LEU A 446 10.01 -28.77 9.15
C LEU A 446 10.38 -29.38 7.79
N ARG A 447 11.43 -30.17 7.73
CA ARG A 447 11.84 -30.95 6.57
C ARG A 447 11.93 -32.42 6.94
N VAL A 448 11.40 -33.29 6.07
CA VAL A 448 11.50 -34.74 6.17
C VAL A 448 12.11 -35.29 4.88
N GLU A 449 13.14 -36.09 5.02
CA GLU A 449 13.85 -36.78 3.94
C GLU A 449 13.44 -38.26 3.87
N PHE A 450 13.36 -38.83 2.65
CA PHE A 450 12.95 -40.22 2.44
C PHE A 450 13.59 -40.83 1.17
#